data_d689849f636268d800dcfa806c6f424e
#
_entry.id   d689849f636268d800dcfa806c6f424e
#
_cell.length_a   1.000
_cell.length_b   1.000
_cell.length_c   1.000
_cell.angle_alpha   90.00
_cell.angle_beta   90.00
_cell.angle_gamma   90.00
#
_symmetry.space_group_name_H-M   'P 1'
#
loop_
_entity.id
_entity.type
_entity.pdbx_description
1 polymer ?
#
loop_
_entity_poly.entity_id
_entity_poly.type
_entity_poly.pdbx_seq_one_letter_code
_entity_poly.pdbx_strand_id
1 'polypeptide(L)'
;DQLLRDYVGRPSPLYLARRLSEKYGCKMYLKREDLNHTGAHKINNTIGQILLARRMGKKRIIAETGAGQHGVATATVCALMDMECIVYMGKTDVERQHINVEKMKMLGATVIPVTSGNMTLKDATDEAIRDWCCHPADTYYIIGSTVGPHPYPDMVARLQSVISEEIKKQLLEKEGRDHPDYLIACVGGGSNAAGTIYHYINDERVGIILAEAGGKGIETGMTAATIQL
;
A
#
# COMPACT_ATOMS: atom_id res chain seq x y z
N ASP A 1 -15.58 6.22 6.10
CA ASP A 1 -16.43 5.18 5.46
C ASP A 1 -17.03 5.64 4.12
N GLN A 2 -17.57 6.87 4.03
CA GLN A 2 -18.18 7.35 2.78
C GLN A 2 -17.19 7.33 1.62
N LEU A 3 -15.98 7.89 1.75
CA LEU A 3 -14.97 7.89 0.70
C LEU A 3 -14.49 6.48 0.33
N LEU A 4 -14.41 5.57 1.29
CA LEU A 4 -14.07 4.17 1.00
C LEU A 4 -15.14 3.52 0.12
N ARG A 5 -16.42 3.79 0.37
CA ARG A 5 -17.52 3.26 -0.43
C ARG A 5 -17.65 3.96 -1.79
N ASP A 6 -17.77 5.29 -1.79
CA ASP A 6 -18.22 6.05 -2.96
C ASP A 6 -17.07 6.44 -3.89
N TYR A 7 -15.84 6.53 -3.38
CA TYR A 7 -14.67 6.92 -4.18
C TYR A 7 -13.69 5.77 -4.41
N VAL A 8 -13.39 4.97 -3.39
CA VAL A 8 -12.49 3.81 -3.54
C VAL A 8 -13.18 2.61 -4.19
N GLY A 9 -14.49 2.48 -4.01
CA GLY A 9 -15.28 1.36 -4.56
C GLY A 9 -15.30 0.12 -3.65
N ARG A 10 -15.18 0.34 -2.32
CA ARG A 10 -15.23 -0.77 -1.36
C ARG A 10 -16.69 -1.18 -1.03
N PRO A 11 -16.92 -2.42 -0.63
CA PRO A 11 -15.95 -3.51 -0.43
C PRO A 11 -15.37 -4.06 -1.74
N SER A 12 -14.06 -4.34 -1.76
CA SER A 12 -13.47 -5.05 -2.89
C SER A 12 -13.94 -6.51 -2.93
N PRO A 13 -14.15 -7.11 -4.12
CA PRO A 13 -14.67 -8.47 -4.20
C PRO A 13 -13.74 -9.52 -3.60
N LEU A 14 -14.32 -10.52 -2.94
CA LEU A 14 -13.67 -11.79 -2.65
C LEU A 14 -14.09 -12.79 -3.72
N TYR A 15 -13.22 -13.05 -4.70
CA TYR A 15 -13.51 -13.82 -5.92
C TYR A 15 -13.03 -15.26 -5.79
N LEU A 16 -13.93 -16.23 -6.00
CA LEU A 16 -13.55 -17.65 -6.08
C LEU A 16 -12.90 -17.94 -7.44
N ALA A 17 -11.61 -18.22 -7.40
CA ALA A 17 -10.81 -18.57 -8.58
C ALA A 17 -11.01 -20.04 -8.97
N ARG A 18 -12.14 -20.37 -9.60
CA ARG A 18 -12.58 -21.75 -9.87
C ARG A 18 -11.51 -22.60 -10.55
N ARG A 19 -10.91 -22.13 -11.64
CA ARG A 19 -9.88 -22.89 -12.36
C ARG A 19 -8.63 -23.17 -11.54
N LEU A 20 -8.21 -22.23 -10.67
CA LEU A 20 -7.11 -22.46 -9.75
C LEU A 20 -7.52 -23.42 -8.65
N SER A 21 -8.73 -23.29 -8.14
CA SER A 21 -9.28 -24.23 -7.12
C SER A 21 -9.33 -25.66 -7.63
N GLU A 22 -9.78 -25.87 -8.85
CA GLU A 22 -9.79 -27.19 -9.51
C GLU A 22 -8.37 -27.73 -9.72
N LYS A 23 -7.46 -26.88 -10.19
CA LYS A 23 -6.06 -27.27 -10.47
C LYS A 23 -5.33 -27.73 -9.21
N TYR A 24 -5.57 -27.07 -8.07
CA TYR A 24 -4.82 -27.31 -6.83
C TYR A 24 -5.62 -28.13 -5.79
N GLY A 25 -6.86 -28.50 -6.08
CA GLY A 25 -7.69 -29.32 -5.20
C GLY A 25 -8.12 -28.64 -3.88
N CYS A 26 -8.16 -27.30 -3.85
CA CYS A 26 -8.57 -26.51 -2.69
C CYS A 26 -9.32 -25.26 -3.13
N LYS A 27 -10.18 -24.70 -2.27
CA LYS A 27 -10.87 -23.44 -2.57
C LYS A 27 -9.89 -22.28 -2.49
N MET A 28 -9.65 -21.61 -3.61
CA MET A 28 -8.76 -20.44 -3.72
C MET A 28 -9.59 -19.17 -3.95
N TYR A 29 -9.53 -18.25 -3.00
CA TYR A 29 -10.15 -16.94 -3.08
C TYR A 29 -9.12 -15.86 -3.34
N LEU A 30 -9.46 -14.91 -4.21
CA LEU A 30 -8.67 -13.71 -4.46
C LEU A 30 -9.41 -12.50 -3.87
N LYS A 31 -8.77 -11.81 -2.93
CA LYS A 31 -9.22 -10.50 -2.47
C LYS A 31 -8.76 -9.45 -3.46
N ARG A 32 -9.70 -8.92 -4.26
CA ARG A 32 -9.43 -8.15 -5.48
C ARG A 32 -9.19 -6.66 -5.17
N GLU A 33 -8.09 -6.36 -4.49
CA GLU A 33 -7.66 -4.97 -4.22
C GLU A 33 -7.23 -4.21 -5.49
N ASP A 34 -6.97 -4.93 -6.57
CA ASP A 34 -6.72 -4.39 -7.91
C ASP A 34 -7.94 -3.74 -8.56
N LEU A 35 -9.14 -4.00 -8.05
CA LEU A 35 -10.39 -3.39 -8.51
C LEU A 35 -10.74 -2.09 -7.76
N ASN A 36 -9.99 -1.73 -6.75
CA ASN A 36 -10.13 -0.43 -6.11
C ASN A 36 -9.73 0.69 -7.07
N HIS A 37 -10.27 1.89 -6.84
CA HIS A 37 -9.78 3.08 -7.51
C HIS A 37 -8.27 3.21 -7.37
N THR A 38 -7.55 3.54 -8.43
CA THR A 38 -6.09 3.51 -8.61
C THR A 38 -5.46 2.13 -8.85
N GLY A 39 -6.24 1.04 -8.82
CA GLY A 39 -5.78 -0.30 -9.20
C GLY A 39 -4.95 -1.02 -8.15
N ALA A 40 -5.00 -0.61 -6.87
CA ALA A 40 -4.26 -1.25 -5.79
C ALA A 40 -4.82 -0.91 -4.40
N HIS A 41 -4.36 -1.63 -3.36
CA HIS A 41 -4.71 -1.40 -1.96
C HIS A 41 -4.23 -0.06 -1.40
N LYS A 42 -3.29 0.62 -2.04
CA LYS A 42 -2.65 1.84 -1.52
C LYS A 42 -3.64 2.96 -1.23
N ILE A 43 -4.72 3.05 -1.99
CA ILE A 43 -5.75 4.08 -1.83
C ILE A 43 -6.42 4.03 -0.45
N ASN A 44 -6.54 2.85 0.18
CA ASN A 44 -7.14 2.72 1.51
C ASN A 44 -6.37 3.53 2.55
N ASN A 45 -5.05 3.41 2.52
CA ASN A 45 -4.15 4.13 3.42
C ASN A 45 -4.11 5.62 3.10
N THR A 46 -3.98 5.99 1.82
CA THR A 46 -3.84 7.40 1.43
C THR A 46 -5.10 8.21 1.72
N ILE A 47 -6.31 7.64 1.58
CA ILE A 47 -7.56 8.28 2.00
C ILE A 47 -7.56 8.59 3.50
N GLY A 48 -7.11 7.66 4.34
CA GLY A 48 -7.04 7.89 5.78
C GLY A 48 -6.05 8.99 6.14
N GLN A 49 -4.86 8.93 5.58
CA GLN A 49 -3.80 9.89 5.87
C GLN A 49 -4.09 11.29 5.32
N ILE A 50 -4.69 11.44 4.12
CA ILE A 50 -5.05 12.76 3.60
C ILE A 50 -6.12 13.45 4.45
N LEU A 51 -7.09 12.70 4.98
CA LEU A 51 -8.09 13.24 5.89
C LEU A 51 -7.46 13.71 7.21
N LEU A 52 -6.46 12.97 7.70
CA LEU A 52 -5.69 13.36 8.88
C LEU A 52 -4.87 14.63 8.60
N ALA A 53 -4.15 14.68 7.49
CA ALA A 53 -3.39 15.86 7.07
C ALA A 53 -4.27 17.12 6.97
N ARG A 54 -5.46 17.00 6.36
CA ARG A 54 -6.43 18.09 6.27
C ARG A 54 -6.93 18.54 7.65
N ARG A 55 -7.21 17.59 8.56
CA ARG A 55 -7.59 17.89 9.94
C ARG A 55 -6.51 18.65 10.71
N MET A 56 -5.24 18.34 10.42
CA MET A 56 -4.07 19.01 10.99
C MET A 56 -3.80 20.38 10.35
N GLY A 57 -4.58 20.81 9.37
CA GLY A 57 -4.40 22.08 8.65
C GLY A 57 -3.20 22.09 7.71
N LYS A 58 -2.68 20.89 7.33
CA LYS A 58 -1.57 20.78 6.39
C LYS A 58 -2.06 21.11 4.97
N LYS A 59 -1.17 21.72 4.18
CA LYS A 59 -1.46 22.17 2.82
C LYS A 59 -0.64 21.45 1.76
N ARG A 60 0.51 20.96 2.15
CA ARG A 60 1.49 20.30 1.30
C ARG A 60 1.64 18.84 1.70
N ILE A 61 1.55 17.95 0.72
CA ILE A 61 1.70 16.51 0.90
C ILE A 61 2.95 16.04 0.20
N ILE A 62 3.74 15.23 0.87
CA ILE A 62 4.86 14.52 0.26
C ILE A 62 4.68 13.02 0.41
N ALA A 63 5.25 12.27 -0.52
CA ALA A 63 5.29 10.81 -0.47
C ALA A 63 6.56 10.29 -1.17
N GLU A 64 6.97 9.10 -0.78
CA GLU A 64 7.92 8.27 -1.52
C GLU A 64 7.18 7.28 -2.42
N THR A 65 7.83 6.82 -3.48
CA THR A 65 7.32 5.69 -4.26
C THR A 65 8.45 4.96 -5.00
N GLY A 66 8.33 3.63 -5.09
CA GLY A 66 9.20 2.79 -5.93
C GLY A 66 8.47 2.41 -7.22
N ALA A 67 7.60 1.39 -7.18
CA ALA A 67 6.81 0.96 -8.34
C ALA A 67 5.77 1.99 -8.83
N GLY A 68 5.58 3.10 -8.13
CA GLY A 68 4.68 4.18 -8.51
C GLY A 68 3.25 4.07 -7.97
N GLN A 69 2.82 2.94 -7.47
CA GLN A 69 1.43 2.74 -7.01
C GLN A 69 1.06 3.63 -5.82
N HIS A 70 1.98 3.78 -4.85
CA HIS A 70 1.76 4.67 -3.72
C HIS A 70 1.74 6.15 -4.16
N GLY A 71 2.64 6.55 -5.04
CA GLY A 71 2.66 7.90 -5.61
C GLY A 71 1.37 8.23 -6.36
N VAL A 72 0.88 7.32 -7.21
CA VAL A 72 -0.40 7.51 -7.91
C VAL A 72 -1.57 7.64 -6.92
N ALA A 73 -1.63 6.78 -5.90
CA ALA A 73 -2.68 6.86 -4.88
C ALA A 73 -2.61 8.17 -4.09
N THR A 74 -1.40 8.63 -3.73
CA THR A 74 -1.21 9.92 -3.05
C THR A 74 -1.60 11.10 -3.94
N ALA A 75 -1.14 11.13 -5.19
CA ALA A 75 -1.54 12.17 -6.15
C ALA A 75 -3.07 12.22 -6.35
N THR A 76 -3.71 11.05 -6.41
CA THR A 76 -5.17 10.94 -6.54
C THR A 76 -5.91 11.59 -5.37
N VAL A 77 -5.52 11.30 -4.14
CA VAL A 77 -6.19 11.89 -2.96
C VAL A 77 -5.83 13.36 -2.77
N CYS A 78 -4.66 13.80 -3.20
CA CYS A 78 -4.28 15.22 -3.20
C CYS A 78 -5.13 16.01 -4.20
N ALA A 79 -5.32 15.48 -5.42
CA ALA A 79 -6.23 16.07 -6.41
C ALA A 79 -7.67 16.13 -5.90
N LEU A 80 -8.16 15.09 -5.23
CA LEU A 80 -9.49 15.07 -4.61
C LEU A 80 -9.67 16.15 -3.55
N MET A 81 -8.61 16.48 -2.78
CA MET A 81 -8.66 17.39 -1.64
C MET A 81 -8.12 18.78 -1.95
N ASP A 82 -7.73 19.04 -3.21
CA ASP A 82 -7.08 20.29 -3.65
C ASP A 82 -5.87 20.65 -2.80
N MET A 83 -4.93 19.69 -2.65
CA MET A 83 -3.71 19.84 -1.87
C MET A 83 -2.47 19.69 -2.75
N GLU A 84 -1.45 20.47 -2.49
CA GLU A 84 -0.15 20.32 -3.15
C GLU A 84 0.43 18.93 -2.93
N CYS A 85 0.94 18.31 -3.99
CA CYS A 85 1.49 16.94 -3.96
C CYS A 85 2.88 16.88 -4.56
N ILE A 86 3.86 16.41 -3.78
CA ILE A 86 5.22 16.15 -4.23
C ILE A 86 5.54 14.68 -3.97
N VAL A 87 6.02 13.98 -5.01
CA VAL A 87 6.36 12.56 -4.93
C VAL A 87 7.84 12.37 -5.25
N TYR A 88 8.58 11.83 -4.30
CA TYR A 88 9.97 11.43 -4.46
C TYR A 88 10.04 10.02 -5.03
N MET A 89 10.82 9.83 -6.09
CA MET A 89 10.96 8.54 -6.76
C MET A 89 12.40 8.37 -7.25
N GLY A 90 12.99 7.21 -7.01
CA GLY A 90 14.35 6.94 -7.51
C GLY A 90 14.41 7.07 -9.03
N LYS A 91 15.48 7.68 -9.56
CA LYS A 91 15.61 7.93 -11.01
C LYS A 91 15.48 6.64 -11.83
N THR A 92 16.04 5.53 -11.35
CA THR A 92 15.92 4.22 -11.99
C THR A 92 14.46 3.76 -12.06
N ASP A 93 13.69 4.02 -11.01
CA ASP A 93 12.27 3.65 -10.94
C ASP A 93 11.41 4.58 -11.81
N VAL A 94 11.75 5.87 -11.90
CA VAL A 94 11.09 6.83 -12.82
C VAL A 94 11.16 6.33 -14.27
N GLU A 95 12.31 5.84 -14.70
CA GLU A 95 12.52 5.32 -16.06
C GLU A 95 11.72 4.02 -16.29
N ARG A 96 11.73 3.11 -15.32
CA ARG A 96 11.03 1.82 -15.41
C ARG A 96 9.51 1.95 -15.34
N GLN A 97 9.02 2.91 -14.58
CA GLN A 97 7.61 3.09 -14.23
C GLN A 97 7.01 4.37 -14.81
N HIS A 98 7.48 4.79 -16.00
CA HIS A 98 7.09 6.07 -16.63
C HIS A 98 5.58 6.25 -16.74
N ILE A 99 4.79 5.19 -16.94
CA ILE A 99 3.32 5.25 -17.01
C ILE A 99 2.73 5.77 -15.70
N ASN A 100 3.25 5.31 -14.55
CA ASN A 100 2.81 5.78 -13.25
C ASN A 100 3.25 7.24 -13.01
N VAL A 101 4.44 7.61 -13.49
CA VAL A 101 4.92 9.00 -13.44
C VAL A 101 3.98 9.94 -14.20
N GLU A 102 3.58 9.57 -15.42
CA GLU A 102 2.64 10.37 -16.19
C GLU A 102 1.26 10.45 -15.52
N LYS A 103 0.76 9.37 -14.92
CA LYS A 103 -0.48 9.43 -14.12
C LYS A 103 -0.39 10.42 -12.96
N MET A 104 0.73 10.42 -12.22
CA MET A 104 0.95 11.36 -11.12
C MET A 104 0.96 12.82 -11.62
N LYS A 105 1.65 13.10 -12.72
CA LYS A 105 1.67 14.43 -13.34
C LYS A 105 0.30 14.88 -13.82
N MET A 106 -0.47 13.99 -14.48
CA MET A 106 -1.84 14.27 -14.92
C MET A 106 -2.77 14.62 -13.74
N LEU A 107 -2.50 14.08 -12.56
CA LEU A 107 -3.21 14.38 -11.31
C LEU A 107 -2.69 15.65 -10.61
N GLY A 108 -1.74 16.36 -11.21
CA GLY A 108 -1.19 17.61 -10.69
C GLY A 108 -0.02 17.45 -9.71
N ALA A 109 0.49 16.23 -9.52
CA ALA A 109 1.63 16.02 -8.63
C ALA A 109 2.97 16.39 -9.30
N THR A 110 3.88 16.94 -8.52
CA THR A 110 5.29 17.13 -8.89
C THR A 110 6.06 15.86 -8.54
N VAL A 111 6.65 15.21 -9.56
CA VAL A 111 7.51 14.03 -9.34
C VAL A 111 8.96 14.46 -9.37
N ILE A 112 9.69 14.23 -8.26
CA ILE A 112 11.10 14.57 -8.11
C ILE A 112 11.94 13.29 -8.24
N PRO A 113 12.74 13.16 -9.32
CA PRO A 113 13.67 12.04 -9.46
C PRO A 113 14.83 12.17 -8.47
N VAL A 114 15.03 11.16 -7.64
CA VAL A 114 16.15 11.09 -6.69
C VAL A 114 17.33 10.42 -7.36
N THR A 115 18.47 11.12 -7.35
CA THR A 115 19.72 10.70 -8.01
C THR A 115 20.82 10.30 -7.02
N SER A 116 20.57 10.39 -5.72
CA SER A 116 21.47 9.93 -4.67
C SER A 116 21.42 8.42 -4.48
N GLY A 117 22.46 7.86 -3.88
CA GLY A 117 22.54 6.45 -3.54
C GLY A 117 22.38 5.50 -4.72
N ASN A 118 21.56 4.49 -4.58
CA ASN A 118 21.24 3.52 -5.64
C ASN A 118 20.07 3.95 -6.53
N MET A 119 19.54 5.16 -6.30
CA MET A 119 18.42 5.74 -7.07
C MET A 119 17.14 4.86 -7.03
N THR A 120 16.86 4.28 -5.88
CA THR A 120 15.74 3.36 -5.63
C THR A 120 14.78 3.88 -4.54
N LEU A 121 13.80 3.07 -4.16
CA LEU A 121 12.81 3.40 -3.13
C LEU A 121 13.43 3.88 -1.80
N LYS A 122 14.54 3.25 -1.35
CA LYS A 122 15.21 3.65 -0.10
C LYS A 122 15.66 5.11 -0.17
N ASP A 123 16.33 5.49 -1.25
CA ASP A 123 16.86 6.85 -1.42
C ASP A 123 15.71 7.87 -1.58
N ALA A 124 14.61 7.47 -2.23
CA ALA A 124 13.39 8.28 -2.32
C ALA A 124 12.76 8.51 -0.93
N THR A 125 12.76 7.49 -0.07
CA THR A 125 12.28 7.59 1.32
C THR A 125 13.16 8.55 2.12
N ASP A 126 14.48 8.45 2.00
CA ASP A 126 15.43 9.30 2.70
C ASP A 126 15.24 10.79 2.31
N GLU A 127 15.02 11.09 1.01
CA GLU A 127 14.74 12.45 0.54
C GLU A 127 13.38 12.97 1.02
N ALA A 128 12.33 12.13 0.99
CA ALA A 128 11.02 12.51 1.50
C ALA A 128 11.08 12.86 3.00
N ILE A 129 11.79 12.06 3.80
CA ILE A 129 11.97 12.34 5.24
C ILE A 129 12.76 13.63 5.44
N ARG A 130 13.81 13.87 4.66
CA ARG A 130 14.63 15.08 4.74
C ARG A 130 13.79 16.33 4.46
N ASP A 131 12.99 16.32 3.39
CA ASP A 131 12.08 17.41 3.06
C ASP A 131 11.06 17.64 4.18
N TRP A 132 10.45 16.56 4.68
CA TRP A 132 9.49 16.65 5.78
C TRP A 132 10.08 17.29 7.03
N CYS A 133 11.30 16.91 7.41
CA CYS A 133 11.99 17.49 8.56
C CYS A 133 12.30 18.99 8.37
N CYS A 134 12.47 19.43 7.13
CA CYS A 134 12.69 20.86 6.81
C CYS A 134 11.40 21.69 6.82
N HIS A 135 10.23 21.06 6.60
CA HIS A 135 8.94 21.74 6.44
C HIS A 135 7.83 21.18 7.34
N PRO A 136 8.06 21.01 8.67
CA PRO A 136 7.12 20.32 9.53
C PRO A 136 5.83 21.10 9.79
N ALA A 137 5.82 22.41 9.56
CA ALA A 137 4.68 23.26 9.89
C ALA A 137 3.50 23.03 8.92
N ASP A 138 3.74 22.96 7.63
CA ASP A 138 2.73 22.93 6.57
C ASP A 138 2.66 21.60 5.80
N THR A 139 3.67 20.76 5.95
CA THR A 139 3.84 19.51 5.20
C THR A 139 3.38 18.29 6.02
N TYR A 140 2.74 17.35 5.35
CA TYR A 140 2.43 16.03 5.88
C TYR A 140 3.04 14.96 4.97
N TYR A 141 3.74 14.01 5.58
CA TYR A 141 4.30 12.86 4.88
C TYR A 141 3.30 11.71 4.87
N ILE A 142 2.73 11.40 3.70
CA ILE A 142 1.89 10.22 3.52
C ILE A 142 2.78 9.01 3.25
N ILE A 143 3.01 8.19 4.26
CA ILE A 143 3.84 6.99 4.15
C ILE A 143 3.05 5.83 3.56
N GLY A 144 3.66 5.10 2.61
CA GLY A 144 3.01 4.02 1.88
C GLY A 144 3.20 2.62 2.44
N SER A 145 4.02 2.47 3.46
CA SER A 145 4.48 1.20 3.99
C SER A 145 4.32 1.13 5.51
N THR A 146 4.40 -0.08 6.09
CA THR A 146 4.38 -0.29 7.54
C THR A 146 5.78 -0.15 8.13
N VAL A 147 6.46 0.92 7.77
CA VAL A 147 7.83 1.27 8.18
C VAL A 147 7.87 2.68 8.77
N GLY A 148 9.02 3.06 9.30
CA GLY A 148 9.23 4.38 9.89
C GLY A 148 8.97 4.42 11.39
N PRO A 149 9.05 5.60 12.01
CA PRO A 149 8.86 5.75 13.45
C PRO A 149 7.39 5.57 13.85
N HIS A 150 7.17 5.20 15.12
CA HIS A 150 5.83 5.23 15.69
C HIS A 150 5.23 6.66 15.55
N PRO A 151 3.94 6.81 15.15
CA PRO A 151 2.89 5.78 15.02
C PRO A 151 2.67 5.25 13.60
N TYR A 152 3.53 5.52 12.63
CA TYR A 152 3.29 5.21 11.21
C TYR A 152 2.98 3.72 10.95
N PRO A 153 3.75 2.73 11.46
CA PRO A 153 3.44 1.33 11.18
C PRO A 153 2.05 0.91 11.65
N ASP A 154 1.65 1.32 12.86
CA ASP A 154 0.33 1.03 13.42
C ASP A 154 -0.78 1.75 12.64
N MET A 155 -0.58 3.02 12.30
CA MET A 155 -1.54 3.80 11.52
C MET A 155 -1.79 3.18 10.14
N VAL A 156 -0.73 2.82 9.42
CA VAL A 156 -0.85 2.19 8.10
C VAL A 156 -1.53 0.83 8.20
N ALA A 157 -1.15 0.00 9.18
CA ALA A 157 -1.78 -1.30 9.40
C ALA A 157 -3.28 -1.17 9.69
N ARG A 158 -3.70 -0.23 10.53
CA ARG A 158 -5.12 0.05 10.83
C ARG A 158 -5.88 0.56 9.62
N LEU A 159 -5.31 1.48 8.84
CA LEU A 159 -5.97 1.99 7.63
C LEU A 159 -6.11 0.92 6.54
N GLN A 160 -5.22 -0.05 6.51
CA GLN A 160 -5.29 -1.19 5.60
C GLN A 160 -6.14 -2.35 6.14
N SER A 161 -6.46 -2.38 7.44
CA SER A 161 -7.18 -3.49 8.07
C SER A 161 -8.59 -3.71 7.53
N VAL A 162 -9.16 -2.74 6.81
CA VAL A 162 -10.40 -2.88 6.06
C VAL A 162 -10.38 -4.11 5.13
N ILE A 163 -9.20 -4.51 4.65
CA ILE A 163 -9.02 -5.70 3.81
C ILE A 163 -9.44 -6.97 4.57
N SER A 164 -8.85 -7.19 5.75
CA SER A 164 -9.16 -8.38 6.57
C SER A 164 -10.55 -8.34 7.21
N GLU A 165 -11.04 -7.15 7.54
CA GLU A 165 -12.43 -6.98 8.01
C GLU A 165 -13.45 -7.44 6.95
N GLU A 166 -13.24 -7.04 5.70
CA GLU A 166 -14.10 -7.46 4.59
C GLU A 166 -13.94 -8.94 4.26
N ILE A 167 -12.72 -9.51 4.35
CA ILE A 167 -12.50 -10.95 4.17
C ILE A 167 -13.35 -11.73 5.16
N LYS A 168 -13.35 -11.35 6.45
CA LYS A 168 -14.20 -12.01 7.47
C LYS A 168 -15.66 -12.00 7.10
N LYS A 169 -16.20 -10.84 6.75
CA LYS A 169 -17.61 -10.68 6.36
C LYS A 169 -17.95 -11.50 5.12
N GLN A 170 -17.15 -11.39 4.09
CA GLN A 170 -17.39 -12.04 2.80
C GLN A 170 -17.20 -13.57 2.85
N LEU A 171 -16.30 -14.08 3.68
CA LEU A 171 -16.19 -15.52 3.93
C LEU A 171 -17.38 -16.05 4.70
N LEU A 172 -17.84 -15.33 5.72
CA LEU A 172 -19.02 -15.71 6.47
C LEU A 172 -20.25 -15.84 5.55
N GLU A 173 -20.44 -14.88 4.63
CA GLU A 173 -21.52 -14.89 3.64
C GLU A 173 -21.41 -16.05 2.63
N LYS A 174 -20.19 -16.39 2.20
CA LYS A 174 -19.94 -17.36 1.13
C LYS A 174 -19.76 -18.79 1.61
N GLU A 175 -19.17 -18.97 2.79
CA GLU A 175 -18.70 -20.25 3.30
C GLU A 175 -19.29 -20.61 4.69
N GLY A 176 -20.03 -19.68 5.32
CA GLY A 176 -20.57 -19.87 6.66
C GLY A 176 -19.51 -19.83 7.78
N ARG A 177 -18.27 -19.42 7.46
CA ARG A 177 -17.17 -19.25 8.42
C ARG A 177 -16.44 -17.93 8.16
N ASP A 178 -15.95 -17.27 9.20
CA ASP A 178 -15.32 -15.95 9.13
C ASP A 178 -13.79 -15.99 8.90
N HIS A 179 -13.23 -17.17 8.70
CA HIS A 179 -11.79 -17.37 8.56
C HIS A 179 -11.47 -18.37 7.44
N PRO A 180 -10.35 -18.17 6.70
CA PRO A 180 -9.79 -19.19 5.81
C PRO A 180 -8.90 -20.16 6.59
N ASP A 181 -8.47 -21.25 5.96
CA ASP A 181 -7.43 -22.10 6.52
C ASP A 181 -6.05 -21.47 6.38
N TYR A 182 -5.83 -20.73 5.27
CA TYR A 182 -4.57 -20.02 4.98
C TYR A 182 -4.84 -18.64 4.40
N LEU A 183 -4.03 -17.65 4.83
CA LEU A 183 -3.89 -16.35 4.20
C LEU A 183 -2.53 -16.25 3.55
N ILE A 184 -2.50 -15.90 2.26
CA ILE A 184 -1.27 -15.69 1.51
C ILE A 184 -1.22 -14.24 1.07
N ALA A 185 -0.18 -13.52 1.44
CA ALA A 185 0.01 -12.11 1.07
C ALA A 185 1.43 -11.84 0.59
N CYS A 186 1.57 -11.04 -0.47
CA CYS A 186 2.87 -10.54 -0.89
C CYS A 186 3.34 -9.42 0.03
N VAL A 187 4.65 -9.39 0.28
CA VAL A 187 5.33 -8.40 1.12
C VAL A 187 6.39 -7.65 0.31
N GLY A 188 6.28 -6.33 0.35
CA GLY A 188 7.34 -5.40 -0.01
C GLY A 188 7.55 -4.51 1.21
N GLY A 189 6.94 -3.32 1.26
CA GLY A 189 6.93 -2.47 2.46
C GLY A 189 5.94 -2.91 3.56
N GLY A 190 5.25 -4.03 3.40
CA GLY A 190 4.42 -4.67 4.42
C GLY A 190 2.95 -4.22 4.48
N SER A 191 2.55 -3.12 3.84
CA SER A 191 1.18 -2.58 4.00
C SER A 191 0.07 -3.52 3.53
N ASN A 192 0.28 -4.26 2.41
CA ASN A 192 -0.65 -5.25 1.93
C ASN A 192 -0.80 -6.42 2.92
N ALA A 193 0.31 -6.97 3.37
CA ALA A 193 0.33 -8.07 4.32
C ALA A 193 -0.31 -7.66 5.65
N ALA A 194 0.11 -6.52 6.22
CA ALA A 194 -0.44 -6.01 7.47
C ALA A 194 -1.98 -5.85 7.40
N GLY A 195 -2.52 -5.27 6.32
CA GLY A 195 -3.96 -5.15 6.14
C GLY A 195 -4.68 -6.49 5.99
N THR A 196 -4.06 -7.43 5.29
CA THR A 196 -4.64 -8.76 5.05
C THR A 196 -4.70 -9.61 6.32
N ILE A 197 -3.66 -9.54 7.16
CA ILE A 197 -3.56 -10.39 8.36
C ILE A 197 -4.08 -9.71 9.64
N TYR A 198 -4.38 -8.42 9.63
CA TYR A 198 -4.63 -7.60 10.83
C TYR A 198 -5.58 -8.26 11.84
N HIS A 199 -6.73 -8.76 11.37
CA HIS A 199 -7.74 -9.40 12.22
C HIS A 199 -7.53 -10.91 12.41
N TYR A 200 -6.45 -11.47 11.89
CA TYR A 200 -6.13 -12.90 11.94
C TYR A 200 -4.80 -13.21 12.61
N ILE A 201 -4.02 -12.18 12.95
CA ILE A 201 -2.63 -12.37 13.44
C ILE A 201 -2.55 -13.22 14.73
N ASN A 202 -3.61 -13.21 15.53
CA ASN A 202 -3.72 -14.01 16.76
C ASN A 202 -4.75 -15.15 16.63
N ASP A 203 -5.20 -15.48 15.43
CA ASP A 203 -6.18 -16.55 15.20
C ASP A 203 -5.45 -17.84 14.84
N GLU A 204 -5.29 -18.72 15.81
CA GLU A 204 -4.58 -20.01 15.66
C GLU A 204 -5.19 -20.93 14.60
N ARG A 205 -6.42 -20.66 14.14
CA ARG A 205 -7.09 -21.44 13.09
C ARG A 205 -6.59 -21.08 11.69
N VAL A 206 -5.81 -19.99 11.53
CA VAL A 206 -5.40 -19.43 10.25
C VAL A 206 -3.89 -19.54 10.06
N GLY A 207 -3.45 -20.32 9.09
CA GLY A 207 -2.06 -20.31 8.63
C GLY A 207 -1.76 -19.04 7.85
N ILE A 208 -0.67 -18.33 8.19
CA ILE A 208 -0.25 -17.10 7.52
C ILE A 208 1.03 -17.37 6.72
N ILE A 209 0.97 -17.10 5.41
CA ILE A 209 2.11 -17.23 4.50
C ILE A 209 2.41 -15.87 3.88
N LEU A 210 3.60 -15.36 4.14
CA LEU A 210 4.08 -14.08 3.60
C LEU A 210 5.11 -14.35 2.49
N ALA A 211 4.80 -13.91 1.27
CA ALA A 211 5.64 -14.11 0.09
C ALA A 211 6.45 -12.85 -0.21
N GLU A 212 7.76 -12.94 -0.09
CA GLU A 212 8.69 -11.86 -0.39
C GLU A 212 9.41 -12.06 -1.73
N ALA A 213 9.93 -10.97 -2.28
CA ALA A 213 10.75 -11.01 -3.49
C ALA A 213 12.17 -11.46 -3.16
N GLY A 214 12.44 -12.75 -3.26
CA GLY A 214 13.74 -13.35 -2.93
C GLY A 214 14.89 -13.00 -3.88
N GLY A 215 14.61 -12.37 -5.03
CA GLY A 215 15.66 -11.97 -6.00
C GLY A 215 16.48 -13.15 -6.49
N LYS A 216 17.80 -13.07 -6.33
CA LYS A 216 18.76 -14.15 -6.64
C LYS A 216 19.04 -15.07 -5.45
N GLY A 217 18.31 -14.95 -4.38
CA GLY A 217 18.51 -15.64 -3.12
C GLY A 217 18.98 -14.70 -2.02
N ILE A 218 18.55 -14.97 -0.78
CA ILE A 218 18.84 -14.13 0.39
C ILE A 218 20.35 -14.11 0.66
N GLU A 219 21.00 -15.27 0.55
CA GLU A 219 22.42 -15.47 0.75
C GLU A 219 23.32 -14.72 -0.23
N THR A 220 22.76 -14.27 -1.36
CA THR A 220 23.53 -13.53 -2.38
C THR A 220 23.63 -12.03 -2.10
N GLY A 221 22.85 -11.51 -1.15
CA GLY A 221 22.65 -10.08 -0.94
C GLY A 221 21.91 -9.35 -2.07
N MET A 222 21.48 -10.08 -3.11
CA MET A 222 20.69 -9.55 -4.24
C MET A 222 19.21 -9.92 -4.08
N THR A 223 18.65 -9.57 -2.95
CA THR A 223 17.27 -9.83 -2.55
C THR A 223 16.56 -8.53 -2.23
N ALA A 224 15.25 -8.51 -2.38
CA ALA A 224 14.37 -7.44 -1.87
C ALA A 224 13.50 -7.93 -0.69
N ALA A 225 13.83 -9.07 -0.11
CA ALA A 225 13.20 -9.55 1.11
C ALA A 225 13.49 -8.59 2.28
N THR A 226 12.48 -8.35 3.11
CA THR A 226 12.52 -7.37 4.20
C THR A 226 12.29 -7.99 5.59
N ILE A 227 11.67 -9.16 5.65
CA ILE A 227 11.35 -9.85 6.91
C ILE A 227 12.41 -10.92 7.21
N GLN A 228 12.84 -11.62 6.16
CA GLN A 228 13.84 -12.68 6.30
C GLN A 228 15.21 -12.16 5.88
N LEU A 229 15.95 -11.64 6.82
CA LEU A 229 17.34 -11.22 6.71
C LEU A 229 18.24 -12.16 7.49
#